data_26f30cae8e09d3b37e4e1a046e48bc0c
#
_entry.id   26f30cae8e09d3b37e4e1a046e48bc0c
#
_cell.length_a   1.000
_cell.length_b   1.000
_cell.length_c   1.000
_cell.angle_alpha   90.00
_cell.angle_beta   90.00
_cell.angle_gamma   90.00
#
_symmetry.space_group_name_H-M   'P 1'
#
loop_
_entity.id
_entity.type
_entity.pdbx_description
1 polymer ?
#
loop_
_entity_poly.entity_id
_entity_poly.type
_entity_poly.pdbx_seq_one_letter_code
_entity_poly.pdbx_strand_id
1 'polypeptide(L)'
;CYSLFKKIICAYKIFIVILQSKYKNMGATKTDHFSDKQNEISTLTKAFGHPARVAIMDYLLKVDTCICGDIVNELPLAQPTVSQHLKELKNAGLIKGDIEGNTICYCIDEKAITKLESYFAMISTTLVKKNKKCC
;
A
#
# COMPACT_ATOMS: atom_id res chain seq x y z
N CYS A 1 -35.20 23.16 -21.93
CA CYS A 1 -34.23 23.36 -20.81
C CYS A 1 -33.58 22.05 -20.27
N TYR A 2 -34.28 20.93 -20.29
CA TYR A 2 -33.77 19.66 -19.73
C TYR A 2 -32.61 19.03 -20.52
N SER A 3 -32.56 19.25 -21.84
CA SER A 3 -31.54 18.69 -22.72
C SER A 3 -30.18 19.39 -22.57
N LEU A 4 -30.17 20.69 -22.30
CA LEU A 4 -28.94 21.47 -22.12
C LEU A 4 -28.23 21.13 -20.80
N PHE A 5 -29.00 20.91 -19.74
CA PHE A 5 -28.48 20.55 -18.40
C PHE A 5 -27.80 19.17 -18.41
N LYS A 6 -28.37 18.18 -19.09
CA LYS A 6 -27.76 16.87 -19.29
C LYS A 6 -26.42 16.92 -20.05
N LYS A 7 -26.34 17.76 -21.08
CA LYS A 7 -25.09 17.95 -21.86
C LYS A 7 -24.01 18.62 -21.03
N ILE A 8 -24.35 19.58 -20.17
CA ILE A 8 -23.39 20.25 -19.26
C ILE A 8 -22.87 19.27 -18.20
N ILE A 9 -23.75 18.45 -17.61
CA ILE A 9 -23.36 17.44 -16.61
C ILE A 9 -22.47 16.35 -17.25
N CYS A 10 -22.77 15.95 -18.48
CA CYS A 10 -21.97 14.97 -19.20
C CYS A 10 -20.57 15.53 -19.54
N ALA A 11 -20.49 16.78 -20.01
CA ALA A 11 -19.24 17.46 -20.28
C ALA A 11 -18.41 17.67 -19.00
N TYR A 12 -19.05 17.99 -17.89
CA TYR A 12 -18.38 18.15 -16.59
C TYR A 12 -17.82 16.83 -16.05
N LYS A 13 -18.58 15.72 -16.19
CA LYS A 13 -18.08 14.37 -15.85
C LYS A 13 -16.90 13.95 -16.71
N ILE A 14 -16.95 14.21 -18.02
CA ILE A 14 -15.85 13.92 -18.95
C ILE A 14 -14.62 14.77 -18.59
N PHE A 15 -14.83 16.05 -18.27
CA PHE A 15 -13.75 16.96 -17.85
C PHE A 15 -13.09 16.51 -16.55
N ILE A 16 -13.87 16.06 -15.55
CA ILE A 16 -13.33 15.49 -14.29
C ILE A 16 -12.55 14.21 -14.55
N VAL A 17 -13.05 13.30 -15.41
CA VAL A 17 -12.35 12.06 -15.74
C VAL A 17 -11.04 12.34 -16.47
N ILE A 18 -11.03 13.33 -17.40
CA ILE A 18 -9.79 13.75 -18.09
C ILE A 18 -8.81 14.41 -17.12
N LEU A 19 -9.28 15.25 -16.19
CA LEU A 19 -8.44 15.83 -15.15
C LEU A 19 -7.85 14.74 -14.24
N GLN A 20 -8.65 13.79 -13.79
CA GLN A 20 -8.17 12.68 -12.95
C GLN A 20 -7.17 11.80 -13.70
N SER A 21 -7.36 11.57 -15.01
CA SER A 21 -6.39 10.86 -15.85
C SER A 21 -5.08 11.64 -16.00
N LYS A 22 -5.16 12.96 -16.14
CA LYS A 22 -3.97 13.83 -16.28
C LYS A 22 -3.21 13.98 -14.96
N TYR A 23 -3.91 14.02 -13.80
CA TYR A 23 -3.30 14.02 -12.47
C TYR A 23 -2.68 12.67 -12.10
N LYS A 24 -3.24 11.56 -12.60
CA LYS A 24 -2.67 10.22 -12.37
C LYS A 24 -1.31 10.03 -13.05
N ASN A 25 -1.00 10.82 -14.07
CA ASN A 25 0.27 10.77 -14.79
C ASN A 25 1.33 11.78 -14.32
N MET A 26 1.01 12.67 -13.37
CA MET A 26 2.00 13.55 -12.75
C MET A 26 2.68 12.81 -11.59
N GLY A 27 3.82 12.19 -11.89
CA GLY A 27 4.63 11.44 -10.93
C GLY A 27 4.48 9.92 -11.03
N ALA A 28 3.82 9.38 -12.05
CA ALA A 28 3.92 7.96 -12.37
C ALA A 28 5.37 7.67 -12.81
N THR A 29 6.14 7.07 -11.91
CA THR A 29 7.41 6.44 -12.27
C THR A 29 7.11 5.54 -13.46
N LYS A 30 7.86 5.66 -14.56
CA LYS A 30 7.72 4.76 -15.71
C LYS A 30 8.18 3.37 -15.28
N THR A 31 7.26 2.60 -14.70
CA THR A 31 7.51 1.26 -14.17
C THR A 31 7.94 0.28 -15.24
N ASP A 32 7.63 0.58 -16.51
CA ASP A 32 7.98 -0.23 -17.69
C ASP A 32 9.48 -0.38 -17.94
N HIS A 33 10.30 0.49 -17.33
CA HIS A 33 11.77 0.42 -17.41
C HIS A 33 12.40 -0.46 -16.36
N PHE A 34 11.62 -0.95 -15.39
CA PHE A 34 12.10 -1.74 -14.25
C PHE A 34 11.52 -3.15 -14.30
N SER A 35 12.27 -4.12 -13.78
CA SER A 35 11.78 -5.49 -13.69
C SER A 35 10.61 -5.59 -12.71
N ASP A 36 9.74 -6.59 -12.90
CA ASP A 36 8.59 -6.86 -12.04
C ASP A 36 9.02 -7.00 -10.57
N LYS A 37 10.16 -7.67 -10.33
CA LYS A 37 10.74 -7.79 -8.98
C LYS A 37 11.11 -6.43 -8.38
N GLN A 38 11.70 -5.52 -9.16
CA GLN A 38 12.04 -4.17 -8.67
C GLN A 38 10.78 -3.37 -8.36
N ASN A 39 9.77 -3.44 -9.22
CA ASN A 39 8.49 -2.79 -9.02
C ASN A 39 7.76 -3.33 -7.79
N GLU A 40 7.75 -4.65 -7.59
CA GLU A 40 7.15 -5.30 -6.44
C GLU A 40 7.83 -4.89 -5.12
N ILE A 41 9.15 -5.01 -5.04
CA ILE A 41 9.91 -4.60 -3.85
C ILE A 41 9.73 -3.11 -3.56
N SER A 42 9.75 -2.26 -4.59
CA SER A 42 9.50 -0.82 -4.44
C SER A 42 8.11 -0.54 -3.87
N THR A 43 7.09 -1.25 -4.33
CA THR A 43 5.71 -1.09 -3.84
C THR A 43 5.58 -1.50 -2.38
N LEU A 44 6.13 -2.65 -2.01
CA LEU A 44 6.13 -3.16 -0.63
C LEU A 44 6.89 -2.22 0.32
N THR A 45 8.10 -1.78 -0.05
CA THR A 45 8.91 -0.88 0.78
C THR A 45 8.30 0.51 0.90
N LYS A 46 7.69 1.04 -0.17
CA LYS A 46 6.95 2.30 -0.14
C LYS A 46 5.78 2.24 0.84
N ALA A 47 5.10 1.12 0.93
CA ALA A 47 4.00 0.95 1.88
C ALA A 47 4.51 0.97 3.33
N PHE A 48 5.70 0.48 3.63
CA PHE A 48 6.33 0.63 4.94
C PHE A 48 6.83 2.06 5.24
N GLY A 49 7.01 2.90 4.25
CA GLY A 49 7.60 4.24 4.39
C GLY A 49 6.75 5.27 5.13
N HIS A 50 5.89 4.84 6.09
CA HIS A 50 5.08 5.74 6.93
C HIS A 50 4.95 5.17 8.34
N PRO A 51 5.24 5.94 9.41
CA PRO A 51 5.27 5.44 10.79
C PRO A 51 3.94 4.84 11.24
N ALA A 52 2.80 5.41 10.85
CA ALA A 52 1.50 4.85 11.19
C ALA A 52 1.27 3.45 10.58
N ARG A 53 1.80 3.19 9.38
CA ARG A 53 1.69 1.87 8.73
C ARG A 53 2.61 0.85 9.40
N VAL A 54 3.78 1.26 9.85
CA VAL A 54 4.65 0.42 10.70
C VAL A 54 3.94 0.07 12.00
N ALA A 55 3.33 1.05 12.67
CA ALA A 55 2.57 0.80 13.90
C ALA A 55 1.39 -0.16 13.70
N ILE A 56 0.69 -0.08 12.56
CA ILE A 56 -0.35 -1.05 12.18
C ILE A 56 0.24 -2.47 12.04
N MET A 57 1.36 -2.61 11.35
CA MET A 57 2.04 -3.90 11.18
C MET A 57 2.51 -4.47 12.53
N ASP A 58 3.10 -3.63 13.41
CA ASP A 58 3.51 -4.03 14.76
C ASP A 58 2.32 -4.50 15.60
N TYR A 59 1.17 -3.86 15.45
CA TYR A 59 -0.04 -4.26 16.15
C TYR A 59 -0.56 -5.61 15.61
N LEU A 60 -0.62 -5.78 14.28
CA LEU A 60 -1.02 -7.06 13.67
C LEU A 60 -0.09 -8.23 14.03
N LEU A 61 1.20 -7.96 14.30
CA LEU A 61 2.16 -8.97 14.77
C LEU A 61 1.95 -9.40 16.22
N LYS A 62 1.37 -8.54 17.06
CA LYS A 62 1.14 -8.82 18.49
C LYS A 62 -0.08 -9.68 18.74
N VAL A 63 -0.98 -9.76 17.77
CA VAL A 63 -2.23 -10.49 17.89
C VAL A 63 -2.14 -11.78 17.11
N ASP A 64 -2.49 -12.89 17.79
CA ASP A 64 -2.38 -14.24 17.22
C ASP A 64 -3.45 -14.58 16.18
N THR A 65 -4.39 -13.66 15.94
CA THR A 65 -5.52 -13.86 15.02
C THR A 65 -5.74 -12.66 14.11
N CYS A 66 -6.46 -12.86 13.02
CA CYS A 66 -6.92 -11.75 12.18
C CYS A 66 -7.84 -10.82 12.98
N ILE A 67 -7.58 -9.52 12.92
CA ILE A 67 -8.32 -8.54 13.72
C ILE A 67 -9.46 -7.96 12.92
N CYS A 68 -10.65 -8.02 13.51
CA CYS A 68 -11.88 -7.46 13.01
C CYS A 68 -12.23 -6.19 13.81
N GLY A 69 -12.03 -5.04 13.25
CA GLY A 69 -12.60 -3.77 13.76
C GLY A 69 -11.81 -2.98 14.79
N ASP A 70 -11.05 -3.60 15.67
CA ASP A 70 -10.48 -2.93 16.86
C ASP A 70 -9.19 -2.14 16.61
N ILE A 71 -8.55 -2.31 15.47
CA ILE A 71 -7.29 -1.66 15.13
C ILE A 71 -7.36 -0.11 15.17
N VAL A 72 -8.56 0.43 14.99
CA VAL A 72 -8.80 1.87 15.04
C VAL A 72 -8.65 2.42 16.45
N ASN A 73 -9.02 1.63 17.47
CA ASN A 73 -8.99 2.04 18.87
C ASN A 73 -7.58 1.96 19.48
N GLU A 74 -6.69 1.21 18.85
CA GLU A 74 -5.33 0.96 19.33
C GLU A 74 -4.31 2.00 18.85
N LEU A 75 -4.68 2.81 17.88
CA LEU A 75 -3.78 3.82 17.31
C LEU A 75 -4.26 5.23 17.69
N PRO A 76 -3.34 6.15 18.04
CA PRO A 76 -3.68 7.54 18.37
C PRO A 76 -4.01 8.37 17.11
N LEU A 77 -4.88 7.83 16.25
CA LEU A 77 -5.24 8.42 14.97
C LEU A 77 -6.76 8.37 14.77
N ALA A 78 -7.29 9.33 14.03
CA ALA A 78 -8.69 9.34 13.65
C ALA A 78 -9.03 8.13 12.77
N GLN A 79 -10.22 7.54 12.95
CA GLN A 79 -10.70 6.37 12.20
C GLN A 79 -10.54 6.50 10.66
N PRO A 80 -10.86 7.63 10.01
CA PRO A 80 -10.65 7.77 8.57
C PRO A 80 -9.18 7.65 8.16
N THR A 81 -8.27 8.14 9.02
CA THR A 81 -6.82 8.08 8.79
C THR A 81 -6.31 6.64 8.89
N VAL A 82 -6.73 5.90 9.92
CA VAL A 82 -6.39 4.48 10.07
C VAL A 82 -6.91 3.67 8.89
N SER A 83 -8.16 3.91 8.48
CA SER A 83 -8.77 3.25 7.32
C SER A 83 -7.99 3.51 6.03
N GLN A 84 -7.48 4.73 5.83
CA GLN A 84 -6.65 5.05 4.67
C GLN A 84 -5.31 4.30 4.72
N HIS A 85 -4.65 4.22 5.88
CA HIS A 85 -3.40 3.46 6.01
C HIS A 85 -3.59 1.96 5.80
N LEU A 86 -4.69 1.37 6.30
CA LEU A 86 -5.05 -0.03 6.04
C LEU A 86 -5.28 -0.28 4.55
N LYS A 87 -5.96 0.64 3.86
CA LYS A 87 -6.16 0.57 2.41
C LYS A 87 -4.84 0.59 1.64
N GLU A 88 -3.89 1.46 2.03
CA GLU A 88 -2.56 1.53 1.42
C GLU A 88 -1.76 0.23 1.62
N LEU A 89 -1.77 -0.34 2.82
CA LEU A 89 -1.12 -1.61 3.13
C LEU A 89 -1.74 -2.78 2.34
N LYS A 90 -3.08 -2.81 2.24
CA LYS A 90 -3.81 -3.83 1.47
C LYS A 90 -3.53 -3.71 -0.03
N ASN A 91 -3.54 -2.49 -0.58
CA ASN A 91 -3.26 -2.25 -1.99
C ASN A 91 -1.81 -2.62 -2.36
N ALA A 92 -0.88 -2.47 -1.44
CA ALA A 92 0.51 -2.90 -1.62
C ALA A 92 0.69 -4.42 -1.46
N GLY A 93 -0.29 -5.14 -0.91
CA GLY A 93 -0.24 -6.57 -0.67
C GLY A 93 0.48 -6.97 0.61
N LEU A 94 0.76 -6.04 1.54
CA LEU A 94 1.38 -6.35 2.84
C LEU A 94 0.41 -6.97 3.82
N ILE A 95 -0.87 -6.65 3.70
CA ILE A 95 -1.95 -7.24 4.49
C ILE A 95 -3.06 -7.75 3.58
N LYS A 96 -3.76 -8.76 4.06
CA LYS A 96 -5.03 -9.25 3.51
C LYS A 96 -6.18 -8.68 4.32
N GLY A 97 -7.33 -8.50 3.68
CA GLY A 97 -8.53 -8.08 4.37
C GLY A 97 -9.69 -8.93 3.87
N ASP A 98 -10.22 -9.78 4.74
CA ASP A 98 -11.36 -10.62 4.48
C ASP A 98 -12.60 -10.08 5.19
N ILE A 99 -13.77 -10.26 4.60
CA ILE A 99 -15.04 -9.78 5.15
C ILE A 99 -15.63 -10.89 6.01
N GLU A 100 -15.77 -10.63 7.30
CA GLU A 100 -16.48 -11.50 8.24
C GLU A 100 -17.72 -10.76 8.78
N GLY A 101 -18.91 -11.18 8.31
CA GLY A 101 -20.15 -10.50 8.63
C GLY A 101 -20.15 -9.05 8.11
N ASN A 102 -20.26 -8.08 9.02
CA ASN A 102 -20.23 -6.63 8.72
C ASN A 102 -18.86 -5.97 8.95
N THR A 103 -17.84 -6.74 9.30
CA THR A 103 -16.51 -6.24 9.62
C THR A 103 -15.46 -6.75 8.65
N ILE A 104 -14.35 -6.02 8.50
CA ILE A 104 -13.19 -6.46 7.73
C ILE A 104 -12.13 -6.90 8.72
N CYS A 105 -11.69 -8.15 8.55
CA CYS A 105 -10.61 -8.74 9.35
C CYS A 105 -9.29 -8.61 8.59
N TYR A 106 -8.26 -8.09 9.22
CA TYR A 106 -6.96 -7.87 8.60
C TYR A 106 -5.91 -8.84 9.16
N CYS A 107 -5.13 -9.45 8.24
CA CYS A 107 -3.99 -10.31 8.55
C CYS A 107 -2.77 -9.87 7.72
N ILE A 108 -1.57 -10.14 8.23
CA ILE A 108 -0.34 -9.93 7.45
C ILE A 108 -0.26 -10.96 6.32
N ASP A 109 0.18 -10.54 5.14
CA ASP A 109 0.52 -11.48 4.06
C ASP A 109 1.96 -11.95 4.21
N GLU A 110 2.14 -13.17 4.72
CA GLU A 110 3.45 -13.79 4.94
C GLU A 110 4.28 -13.87 3.66
N LYS A 111 3.64 -14.04 2.50
CA LYS A 111 4.36 -14.10 1.21
C LYS A 111 5.02 -12.78 0.86
N ALA A 112 4.37 -11.66 1.16
CA ALA A 112 4.93 -10.33 0.95
C ALA A 112 6.13 -10.09 1.88
N ILE A 113 6.03 -10.50 3.14
CA ILE A 113 7.12 -10.39 4.12
C ILE A 113 8.33 -11.26 3.69
N THR A 114 8.08 -12.51 3.30
CA THR A 114 9.14 -13.40 2.81
C THR A 114 9.88 -12.84 1.58
N LYS A 115 9.19 -12.14 0.69
CA LYS A 115 9.82 -11.46 -0.46
C LYS A 115 10.75 -10.33 -0.03
N LEU A 116 10.31 -9.50 0.92
CA LEU A 116 11.14 -8.43 1.49
C LEU A 116 12.35 -8.99 2.22
N GLU A 117 12.15 -9.99 3.08
CA GLU A 117 13.21 -10.69 3.79
C GLU A 117 14.26 -11.22 2.83
N SER A 118 13.85 -11.97 1.80
CA SER A 118 14.74 -12.53 0.79
C SER A 118 15.55 -11.45 0.06
N TYR A 119 14.93 -10.31 -0.24
CA TYR A 119 15.59 -9.18 -0.90
C TYR A 119 16.64 -8.53 0.01
N PHE A 120 16.31 -8.24 1.26
CA PHE A 120 17.24 -7.66 2.22
C PHE A 120 18.37 -8.62 2.60
N ALA A 121 18.08 -9.91 2.73
CA ALA A 121 19.10 -10.93 2.95
C ALA A 121 20.09 -11.00 1.79
N MET A 122 19.63 -10.91 0.55
CA MET A 122 20.48 -10.83 -0.64
C MET A 122 21.40 -9.60 -0.59
N ILE A 123 20.89 -8.42 -0.24
CA ILE A 123 21.67 -7.19 -0.09
C ILE A 123 22.74 -7.40 0.98
N SER A 124 22.36 -7.84 2.16
CA SER A 124 23.24 -8.06 3.30
C SER A 124 24.39 -9.04 2.94
N THR A 125 24.05 -10.19 2.35
CA THR A 125 25.01 -11.20 1.92
C THR A 125 25.99 -10.67 0.88
N THR A 126 25.49 -9.87 -0.07
CA THR A 126 26.31 -9.27 -1.12
C THR A 126 27.28 -8.24 -0.56
N LEU A 127 26.83 -7.42 0.39
CA LEU A 127 27.67 -6.42 1.07
C LEU A 127 28.79 -7.08 1.87
N VAL A 128 28.51 -8.15 2.62
CA VAL A 128 29.52 -8.90 3.37
C VAL A 128 30.60 -9.45 2.45
N LYS A 129 30.23 -9.93 1.25
CA LYS A 129 31.20 -10.40 0.24
C LYS A 129 32.04 -9.27 -0.37
N LYS A 130 31.46 -8.08 -0.56
CA LYS A 130 32.12 -6.91 -1.14
C LYS A 130 33.05 -6.21 -0.15
N ASN A 131 32.68 -6.11 1.13
CA ASN A 131 33.48 -5.44 2.16
C ASN A 131 34.84 -6.08 2.42
N LYS A 132 35.11 -7.29 1.90
CA LYS A 132 36.47 -7.85 1.86
C LYS A 132 37.38 -7.19 0.80
N LYS A 133 36.88 -6.26 -0.03
CA LYS A 133 37.62 -5.61 -1.12
C LYS A 133 37.52 -4.07 -1.15
N CYS A 134 36.73 -3.45 -0.25
CA CYS A 134 36.59 -2.00 -0.19
C CYS A 134 37.19 -1.49 1.14
N CYS A 135 38.44 -1.21 1.09
CA CYS A 135 39.30 -0.30 1.91
C CYS A 135 40.73 -0.65 1.71
#